data_d78f7522b84de245461a91611b34a56c
#
_entry.id   d78f7522b84de245461a91611b34a56c
#
_cell.length_a   1.000
_cell.length_b   1.000
_cell.length_c   1.000
_cell.angle_alpha   90.00
_cell.angle_beta   90.00
_cell.angle_gamma   90.00
#
_symmetry.space_group_name_H-M   'P 1'
#
loop_
_entity.id
_entity.type
_entity.pdbx_description
1 polymer ?
#
loop_
_entity_poly.entity_id
_entity_poly.type
_entity_poly.pdbx_seq_one_letter_code
_entity_poly.pdbx_strand_id
1 'polypeptide(L)'
;MTIRVNGIEITEDMVQAEQAHYADAPNPHDAAVQELILRELLLQKAKSIGIDTADQGTAIGALLEQELQVDAVDEAACLAFYNQYPERFSSGESAVASHILFALGEGLAGSLAKAKAEGVLEEIKANPARFSDLAREHSTCPSGQQGGSLGQFGRGQMVPEFEQAVFSTDAGQIAPDLVQTQFGYHIIQVQERHEGGKVSFEEIKDRLQQYLNDMAGNKAMQAYLGQLVAAAQIEGYAMPAL
;
A
#
# COMPACT_ATOMS: atom_id res chain seq x y z
N MET A 1 1.66 -34.47 -7.11
CA MET A 1 2.58 -34.56 -5.94
C MET A 1 1.68 -34.63 -4.73
N THR A 2 1.89 -35.58 -3.82
CA THR A 2 1.00 -35.72 -2.64
C THR A 2 1.43 -34.70 -1.59
N ILE A 3 0.49 -33.86 -1.17
CA ILE A 3 0.72 -32.85 -0.11
C ILE A 3 0.31 -33.48 1.22
N ARG A 4 1.14 -33.38 2.27
CA ARG A 4 0.84 -33.87 3.61
C ARG A 4 1.17 -32.83 4.67
N VAL A 5 0.30 -32.74 5.69
CA VAL A 5 0.47 -31.87 6.85
C VAL A 5 0.47 -32.73 8.10
N ASN A 6 1.64 -32.90 8.73
CA ASN A 6 1.84 -33.79 9.88
C ASN A 6 1.30 -35.23 9.63
N GLY A 7 1.52 -35.73 8.41
CA GLY A 7 1.06 -37.06 7.98
C GLY A 7 -0.37 -37.12 7.45
N ILE A 8 -1.18 -36.10 7.57
CA ILE A 8 -2.54 -36.04 6.99
C ILE A 8 -2.44 -35.59 5.53
N GLU A 9 -3.05 -36.32 4.63
CA GLU A 9 -3.02 -36.05 3.20
C GLU A 9 -4.05 -35.01 2.79
N ILE A 10 -3.61 -34.01 2.02
CA ILE A 10 -4.48 -33.08 1.29
C ILE A 10 -4.57 -33.61 -0.15
N THR A 11 -5.76 -34.09 -0.51
CA THR A 11 -6.00 -34.72 -1.80
C THR A 11 -6.23 -33.69 -2.91
N GLU A 12 -5.96 -34.07 -4.14
CA GLU A 12 -6.23 -33.22 -5.32
C GLU A 12 -7.71 -32.86 -5.44
N ASP A 13 -8.62 -33.79 -5.06
CA ASP A 13 -10.07 -33.52 -5.07
C ASP A 13 -10.44 -32.39 -4.06
N MET A 14 -9.78 -32.35 -2.89
CA MET A 14 -9.95 -31.26 -1.93
C MET A 14 -9.45 -29.94 -2.51
N VAL A 15 -8.31 -29.93 -3.16
CA VAL A 15 -7.74 -28.73 -3.78
C VAL A 15 -8.65 -28.20 -4.89
N GLN A 16 -9.17 -29.08 -5.75
CA GLN A 16 -10.09 -28.69 -6.82
C GLN A 16 -11.40 -28.11 -6.29
N ALA A 17 -11.95 -28.71 -5.23
CA ALA A 17 -13.16 -28.20 -4.59
C ALA A 17 -12.92 -26.80 -3.98
N GLU A 18 -11.80 -26.60 -3.29
CA GLU A 18 -11.44 -25.33 -2.66
C GLU A 18 -11.07 -24.24 -3.69
N GLN A 19 -10.45 -24.64 -4.80
CA GLN A 19 -9.99 -23.72 -5.85
C GLN A 19 -11.11 -22.84 -6.43
N ALA A 20 -12.36 -23.33 -6.42
CA ALA A 20 -13.52 -22.57 -6.87
C ALA A 20 -13.74 -21.28 -6.07
N HIS A 21 -13.32 -21.23 -4.82
CA HIS A 21 -13.41 -20.04 -3.96
C HIS A 21 -12.33 -18.98 -4.27
N TYR A 22 -11.31 -19.33 -5.05
CA TYR A 22 -10.16 -18.49 -5.37
C TYR A 22 -10.04 -18.18 -6.85
N ALA A 23 -11.15 -18.20 -7.60
CA ALA A 23 -11.15 -18.01 -9.05
C ALA A 23 -10.50 -16.71 -9.51
N ASP A 24 -10.58 -15.64 -8.70
CA ASP A 24 -10.02 -14.32 -8.99
C ASP A 24 -8.58 -14.14 -8.49
N ALA A 25 -8.00 -15.16 -7.82
CA ALA A 25 -6.62 -15.08 -7.34
C ALA A 25 -5.62 -15.22 -8.50
N PRO A 26 -4.43 -14.61 -8.43
CA PRO A 26 -3.39 -14.75 -9.45
C PRO A 26 -2.96 -16.21 -9.71
N ASN A 27 -3.02 -17.05 -8.68
CA ASN A 27 -2.81 -18.49 -8.74
C ASN A 27 -3.85 -19.21 -7.86
N PRO A 28 -5.03 -19.55 -8.40
CA PRO A 28 -6.11 -20.18 -7.64
C PRO A 28 -5.73 -21.51 -6.98
N HIS A 29 -4.90 -22.30 -7.67
CA HIS A 29 -4.44 -23.59 -7.14
C HIS A 29 -3.58 -23.41 -5.90
N ASP A 30 -2.57 -22.54 -5.94
CA ASP A 30 -1.70 -22.30 -4.79
C ASP A 30 -2.46 -21.68 -3.61
N ALA A 31 -3.42 -20.78 -3.89
CA ALA A 31 -4.28 -20.19 -2.87
C ALA A 31 -5.11 -21.26 -2.15
N ALA A 32 -5.72 -22.19 -2.90
CA ALA A 32 -6.47 -23.30 -2.35
C ALA A 32 -5.60 -24.27 -1.51
N VAL A 33 -4.40 -24.57 -2.00
CA VAL A 33 -3.44 -25.41 -1.27
C VAL A 33 -3.04 -24.77 0.06
N GLN A 34 -2.69 -23.49 0.04
CA GLN A 34 -2.32 -22.75 1.25
C GLN A 34 -3.45 -22.72 2.28
N GLU A 35 -4.67 -22.43 1.84
CA GLU A 35 -5.84 -22.45 2.71
C GLU A 35 -6.07 -23.80 3.35
N LEU A 36 -6.00 -24.90 2.58
CA LEU A 36 -6.18 -26.25 3.08
C LEU A 36 -5.11 -26.65 4.09
N ILE A 37 -3.86 -26.25 3.86
CA ILE A 37 -2.76 -26.49 4.80
C ILE A 37 -3.01 -25.75 6.11
N LEU A 38 -3.35 -24.45 6.06
CA LEU A 38 -3.63 -23.64 7.24
C LEU A 38 -4.85 -24.17 8.02
N ARG A 39 -5.91 -24.53 7.31
CA ARG A 39 -7.11 -25.11 7.89
C ARG A 39 -6.82 -26.41 8.62
N GLU A 40 -6.05 -27.31 8.00
CA GLU A 40 -5.64 -28.56 8.62
C GLU A 40 -4.80 -28.33 9.89
N LEU A 41 -3.86 -27.39 9.86
CA LEU A 41 -3.05 -27.04 11.03
C LEU A 41 -3.90 -26.49 12.18
N LEU A 42 -4.86 -25.63 11.88
CA LEU A 42 -5.79 -25.09 12.87
C LEU A 42 -6.66 -26.20 13.49
N LEU A 43 -7.17 -27.14 12.67
CA LEU A 43 -7.97 -28.27 13.15
C LEU A 43 -7.15 -29.22 14.01
N GLN A 44 -5.92 -29.52 13.63
CA GLN A 44 -5.01 -30.33 14.44
C GLN A 44 -4.72 -29.67 15.80
N LYS A 45 -4.47 -28.35 15.79
CA LYS A 45 -4.27 -27.61 17.03
C LYS A 45 -5.54 -27.60 17.90
N ALA A 46 -6.72 -27.34 17.33
CA ALA A 46 -7.99 -27.41 18.02
C ALA A 46 -8.19 -28.76 18.69
N LYS A 47 -7.99 -29.85 17.96
CA LYS A 47 -8.06 -31.21 18.46
C LYS A 47 -7.06 -31.48 19.60
N SER A 48 -5.84 -30.96 19.49
CA SER A 48 -4.78 -31.14 20.49
C SER A 48 -5.09 -30.52 21.84
N ILE A 49 -5.94 -29.48 21.87
CA ILE A 49 -6.40 -28.81 23.10
C ILE A 49 -7.83 -29.23 23.52
N GLY A 50 -8.37 -30.26 22.86
CA GLY A 50 -9.66 -30.90 23.25
C GLY A 50 -10.91 -30.24 22.66
N ILE A 51 -10.79 -29.39 21.65
CA ILE A 51 -11.93 -28.82 20.92
C ILE A 51 -12.47 -29.90 19.96
N ASP A 52 -13.81 -30.07 19.96
CA ASP A 52 -14.48 -30.97 19.01
C ASP A 52 -14.36 -30.37 17.58
N THR A 53 -13.88 -31.18 16.66
CA THR A 53 -13.64 -30.81 15.26
C THR A 53 -14.66 -31.37 14.28
N ALA A 54 -15.83 -31.83 14.77
CA ALA A 54 -16.90 -32.34 13.91
C ALA A 54 -17.45 -31.26 12.96
N ASP A 55 -17.56 -30.03 13.43
CA ASP A 55 -17.78 -28.84 12.58
C ASP A 55 -16.51 -27.99 12.53
N GLN A 56 -15.89 -27.95 11.37
CA GLN A 56 -14.59 -27.30 11.19
C GLN A 56 -14.62 -25.80 11.47
N GLY A 57 -15.67 -25.12 11.00
CA GLY A 57 -15.81 -23.67 11.17
C GLY A 57 -15.94 -23.28 12.64
N THR A 58 -16.80 -23.97 13.36
CA THR A 58 -17.00 -23.80 14.80
C THR A 58 -15.72 -24.12 15.58
N ALA A 59 -15.04 -25.20 15.24
CA ALA A 59 -13.79 -25.59 15.89
C ALA A 59 -12.67 -24.55 15.73
N ILE A 60 -12.50 -24.03 14.51
CA ILE A 60 -11.51 -22.97 14.23
C ILE A 60 -11.89 -21.69 14.97
N GLY A 61 -13.18 -21.30 14.96
CA GLY A 61 -13.64 -20.13 15.70
C GLY A 61 -13.33 -20.23 17.20
N ALA A 62 -13.67 -21.37 17.83
CA ALA A 62 -13.38 -21.61 19.24
C ALA A 62 -11.88 -21.64 19.56
N LEU A 63 -11.07 -22.21 18.67
CA LEU A 63 -9.62 -22.20 18.81
C LEU A 63 -9.07 -20.76 18.82
N LEU A 64 -9.48 -19.96 17.83
CA LEU A 64 -8.99 -18.59 17.68
C LEU A 64 -9.45 -17.71 18.85
N GLU A 65 -10.66 -17.88 19.33
CA GLU A 65 -11.16 -17.18 20.52
C GLU A 65 -10.35 -17.53 21.78
N GLN A 66 -9.90 -18.77 21.90
CA GLN A 66 -9.13 -19.23 23.05
C GLN A 66 -7.64 -18.84 22.98
N GLU A 67 -7.02 -18.98 21.80
CA GLU A 67 -5.56 -18.84 21.62
C GLU A 67 -5.14 -17.44 21.13
N LEU A 68 -6.05 -16.71 20.45
CA LEU A 68 -5.76 -15.42 19.86
C LEU A 68 -6.31 -14.30 20.75
N GLN A 69 -5.67 -14.07 21.88
CA GLN A 69 -6.01 -12.94 22.73
C GLN A 69 -5.22 -11.72 22.31
N VAL A 70 -5.91 -10.70 21.81
CA VAL A 70 -5.34 -9.40 21.44
C VAL A 70 -5.92 -8.37 22.40
N ASP A 71 -5.05 -7.67 23.10
CA ASP A 71 -5.49 -6.56 23.95
C ASP A 71 -6.13 -5.48 23.09
N ALA A 72 -7.28 -4.99 23.53
CA ALA A 72 -7.95 -3.90 22.84
C ALA A 72 -7.04 -2.64 22.85
N VAL A 73 -6.93 -1.98 21.70
CA VAL A 73 -6.18 -0.74 21.58
C VAL A 73 -6.89 0.35 22.37
N ASP A 74 -6.18 0.95 23.32
CA ASP A 74 -6.70 2.01 24.16
C ASP A 74 -6.67 3.38 23.46
N GLU A 75 -7.33 4.36 24.08
CA GLU A 75 -7.37 5.73 23.58
C GLU A 75 -5.99 6.38 23.49
N ALA A 76 -5.10 6.05 24.42
CA ALA A 76 -3.74 6.60 24.45
C ALA A 76 -2.93 6.14 23.21
N ALA A 77 -3.07 4.87 22.83
CA ALA A 77 -2.45 4.34 21.61
C ALA A 77 -3.06 4.97 20.34
N CYS A 78 -4.37 5.19 20.32
CA CYS A 78 -5.04 5.90 19.22
C CYS A 78 -4.53 7.33 19.09
N LEU A 79 -4.43 8.06 20.18
CA LEU A 79 -3.93 9.43 20.20
C LEU A 79 -2.45 9.50 19.79
N ALA A 80 -1.65 8.54 20.23
CA ALA A 80 -0.25 8.42 19.82
C ALA A 80 -0.13 8.22 18.30
N PHE A 81 -0.92 7.32 17.74
CA PHE A 81 -0.96 7.08 16.29
C PHE A 81 -1.42 8.32 15.52
N TYR A 82 -2.47 9.00 15.98
CA TYR A 82 -2.97 10.24 15.40
C TYR A 82 -1.90 11.34 15.37
N ASN A 83 -1.14 11.50 16.45
CA ASN A 83 -0.08 12.49 16.54
C ASN A 83 1.18 12.11 15.73
N GLN A 84 1.44 10.81 15.58
CA GLN A 84 2.58 10.31 14.82
C GLN A 84 2.39 10.44 13.30
N TYR A 85 1.14 10.37 12.81
CA TYR A 85 0.80 10.38 11.37
C TYR A 85 -0.22 11.46 11.01
N PRO A 86 0.06 12.76 11.29
CA PRO A 86 -0.90 13.85 11.09
C PRO A 86 -1.37 13.98 9.64
N GLU A 87 -0.54 13.62 8.68
CA GLU A 87 -0.85 13.63 7.24
C GLU A 87 -1.99 12.69 6.85
N ARG A 88 -2.23 11.62 7.63
CA ARG A 88 -3.33 10.67 7.40
C ARG A 88 -4.68 11.21 7.84
N PHE A 89 -4.68 12.28 8.63
CA PHE A 89 -5.86 12.87 9.26
C PHE A 89 -6.14 14.29 8.78
N SER A 90 -5.51 14.71 7.69
CA SER A 90 -5.87 15.92 6.97
C SER A 90 -6.82 15.57 5.83
N SER A 91 -7.95 16.28 5.75
CA SER A 91 -8.91 16.14 4.66
C SER A 91 -8.98 17.43 3.85
N GLY A 92 -9.17 17.27 2.54
CA GLY A 92 -9.35 18.43 1.65
C GLY A 92 -8.06 19.18 1.32
N GLU A 93 -6.87 18.68 1.71
CA GLU A 93 -5.63 19.26 1.22
C GLU A 93 -5.57 19.11 -0.30
N SER A 94 -5.39 20.21 -1.00
CA SER A 94 -5.35 20.23 -2.46
C SER A 94 -4.35 21.28 -2.94
N ALA A 95 -3.84 21.07 -4.15
CA ALA A 95 -2.95 22.00 -4.81
C ALA A 95 -3.36 22.20 -6.27
N VAL A 96 -3.07 23.39 -6.79
CA VAL A 96 -3.06 23.65 -8.22
C VAL A 96 -1.60 23.67 -8.63
N ALA A 97 -1.20 22.79 -9.56
CA ALA A 97 0.17 22.70 -9.99
C ALA A 97 0.29 22.51 -11.49
N SER A 98 1.46 22.90 -12.02
CA SER A 98 1.90 22.62 -13.38
C SER A 98 3.21 21.84 -13.35
N HIS A 99 3.45 21.01 -14.39
CA HIS A 99 4.70 20.29 -14.52
C HIS A 99 5.24 20.27 -15.96
N ILE A 100 6.54 20.05 -16.06
CA ILE A 100 7.24 19.71 -17.31
C ILE A 100 7.82 18.32 -17.13
N LEU A 101 7.43 17.38 -17.98
CA LEU A 101 7.91 16.00 -17.93
C LEU A 101 8.97 15.76 -19.01
N PHE A 102 10.09 15.21 -18.59
CA PHE A 102 11.12 14.63 -19.45
C PHE A 102 11.10 13.12 -19.27
N ALA A 103 10.58 12.40 -20.26
CA ALA A 103 10.42 10.94 -20.16
C ALA A 103 11.75 10.22 -19.90
N LEU A 104 11.70 9.13 -19.14
CA LEU A 104 12.85 8.26 -18.96
C LEU A 104 13.27 7.65 -20.29
N GLY A 105 14.58 7.69 -20.56
CA GLY A 105 15.22 6.97 -21.63
C GLY A 105 16.21 5.96 -21.08
N GLU A 106 16.57 4.95 -21.86
CA GLU A 106 17.59 3.98 -21.46
C GLU A 106 19.00 4.51 -21.76
N GLY A 107 19.96 4.18 -20.88
CA GLY A 107 21.37 4.49 -21.07
C GLY A 107 21.67 5.98 -21.31
N LEU A 108 22.32 6.30 -22.42
CA LEU A 108 22.70 7.67 -22.78
C LEU A 108 21.52 8.61 -22.94
N ALA A 109 20.38 8.10 -23.46
CA ALA A 109 19.17 8.90 -23.63
C ALA A 109 18.60 9.37 -22.30
N GLY A 110 18.64 8.53 -21.26
CA GLY A 110 18.21 8.92 -19.90
C GLY A 110 19.09 9.98 -19.28
N SER A 111 20.42 9.89 -19.46
CA SER A 111 21.36 10.91 -18.98
C SER A 111 21.16 12.26 -19.69
N LEU A 112 20.86 12.24 -20.99
CA LEU A 112 20.55 13.45 -21.76
C LEU A 112 19.21 14.07 -21.33
N ALA A 113 18.19 13.26 -21.05
CA ALA A 113 16.91 13.74 -20.55
C ALA A 113 17.06 14.45 -19.20
N LYS A 114 17.84 13.87 -18.29
CA LYS A 114 18.16 14.49 -17.00
C LYS A 114 18.90 15.82 -17.16
N ALA A 115 19.97 15.84 -17.94
CA ALA A 115 20.76 17.06 -18.19
C ALA A 115 19.90 18.15 -18.82
N LYS A 116 19.01 17.81 -19.75
CA LYS A 116 18.06 18.75 -20.35
C LYS A 116 17.08 19.29 -19.32
N ALA A 117 16.53 18.43 -18.48
CA ALA A 117 15.61 18.82 -17.40
C ALA A 117 16.30 19.76 -16.40
N GLU A 118 17.54 19.49 -16.01
CA GLU A 118 18.35 20.36 -15.15
C GLU A 118 18.57 21.75 -15.79
N GLY A 119 18.92 21.80 -17.07
CA GLY A 119 19.08 23.05 -17.79
C GLY A 119 17.80 23.89 -17.85
N VAL A 120 16.66 23.25 -18.12
CA VAL A 120 15.35 23.90 -18.14
C VAL A 120 14.94 24.36 -16.75
N LEU A 121 15.23 23.59 -15.70
CA LEU A 121 14.97 23.99 -14.31
C LEU A 121 15.73 25.27 -13.94
N GLU A 122 17.01 25.37 -14.29
CA GLU A 122 17.80 26.56 -14.02
C GLU A 122 17.29 27.79 -14.81
N GLU A 123 16.82 27.58 -16.04
CA GLU A 123 16.20 28.65 -16.83
C GLU A 123 14.91 29.16 -16.18
N ILE A 124 14.08 28.25 -15.67
CA ILE A 124 12.84 28.58 -14.98
C ILE A 124 13.13 29.29 -13.66
N LYS A 125 14.12 28.83 -12.89
CA LYS A 125 14.56 29.52 -11.67
C LYS A 125 15.00 30.96 -11.93
N ALA A 126 15.70 31.19 -13.04
CA ALA A 126 16.12 32.53 -13.46
C ALA A 126 14.94 33.39 -13.94
N ASN A 127 13.93 32.78 -14.57
CA ASN A 127 12.77 33.50 -15.10
C ASN A 127 11.51 32.59 -15.01
N PRO A 128 10.80 32.59 -13.86
CA PRO A 128 9.60 31.75 -13.65
C PRO A 128 8.47 31.99 -14.65
N ALA A 129 8.39 33.18 -15.25
CA ALA A 129 7.34 33.51 -16.24
C ALA A 129 7.44 32.64 -17.51
N ARG A 130 8.61 32.05 -17.79
CA ARG A 130 8.82 31.18 -18.95
C ARG A 130 8.31 29.76 -18.77
N PHE A 131 7.84 29.38 -17.58
CA PHE A 131 7.43 28.00 -17.28
C PHE A 131 6.46 27.45 -18.33
N SER A 132 5.40 28.17 -18.62
CA SER A 132 4.34 27.74 -19.54
C SER A 132 4.87 27.56 -20.98
N ASP A 133 5.77 28.41 -21.45
CA ASP A 133 6.37 28.31 -22.79
C ASP A 133 7.35 27.13 -22.86
N LEU A 134 8.17 26.94 -21.84
CA LEU A 134 9.09 25.81 -21.75
C LEU A 134 8.35 24.48 -21.57
N ALA A 135 7.18 24.50 -20.93
CA ALA A 135 6.33 23.32 -20.87
C ALA A 135 5.80 22.92 -22.26
N ARG A 136 5.37 23.90 -23.08
CA ARG A 136 4.94 23.64 -24.46
C ARG A 136 6.07 23.12 -25.34
N GLU A 137 7.28 23.63 -25.11
CA GLU A 137 8.46 23.30 -25.93
C GLU A 137 9.06 21.94 -25.57
N HIS A 138 9.08 21.59 -24.28
CA HIS A 138 9.90 20.49 -23.78
C HIS A 138 9.13 19.35 -23.12
N SER A 139 7.90 19.58 -22.63
CA SER A 139 7.18 18.55 -21.91
C SER A 139 6.74 17.40 -22.81
N THR A 140 7.04 16.18 -22.42
CA THR A 140 6.54 14.96 -23.07
C THR A 140 5.13 14.59 -22.59
N CYS A 141 4.62 15.25 -21.54
CA CYS A 141 3.25 15.07 -21.07
C CYS A 141 2.27 15.85 -21.96
N PRO A 142 1.07 15.32 -22.27
CA PRO A 142 0.04 16.05 -23.01
C PRO A 142 -0.35 17.40 -22.39
N SER A 143 -0.26 17.54 -21.07
CA SER A 143 -0.49 18.82 -20.36
C SER A 143 0.48 19.93 -20.81
N GLY A 144 1.64 19.58 -21.37
CA GLY A 144 2.61 20.56 -21.90
C GLY A 144 1.99 21.54 -22.89
N GLN A 145 1.05 21.10 -23.73
CA GLN A 145 0.36 21.97 -24.68
C GLN A 145 -0.50 23.04 -24.00
N GLN A 146 -0.91 22.79 -22.76
CA GLN A 146 -1.64 23.72 -21.91
C GLN A 146 -0.73 24.41 -20.90
N GLY A 147 0.58 24.53 -21.20
CA GLY A 147 1.57 25.14 -20.31
C GLY A 147 1.93 24.29 -19.09
N GLY A 148 1.69 22.98 -19.16
CA GLY A 148 2.00 22.02 -18.11
C GLY A 148 0.92 21.89 -17.03
N SER A 149 -0.21 22.62 -17.14
CA SER A 149 -1.25 22.65 -16.11
C SER A 149 -1.87 21.27 -15.85
N LEU A 150 -1.97 20.91 -14.58
CA LEU A 150 -2.64 19.69 -14.11
C LEU A 150 -4.00 20.00 -13.42
N GLY A 151 -4.33 21.28 -13.29
CA GLY A 151 -5.51 21.72 -12.52
C GLY A 151 -5.35 21.47 -11.03
N GLN A 152 -6.49 21.43 -10.33
CA GLN A 152 -6.55 21.17 -8.90
C GLN A 152 -6.65 19.65 -8.65
N PHE A 153 -5.87 19.16 -7.70
CA PHE A 153 -5.91 17.77 -7.25
C PHE A 153 -5.63 17.68 -5.75
N GLY A 154 -6.18 16.64 -5.12
CA GLY A 154 -5.95 16.31 -3.72
C GLY A 154 -4.90 15.23 -3.54
N ARG A 155 -4.60 14.90 -2.27
CA ARG A 155 -3.73 13.76 -1.95
C ARG A 155 -4.31 12.44 -2.44
N GLY A 156 -3.43 11.52 -2.82
CA GLY A 156 -3.77 10.20 -3.33
C GLY A 156 -4.17 10.17 -4.82
N GLN A 157 -4.10 11.31 -5.52
CA GLN A 157 -4.45 11.39 -6.94
C GLN A 157 -3.23 11.37 -7.87
N MET A 158 -2.04 11.54 -7.32
CA MET A 158 -0.78 11.53 -8.06
C MET A 158 0.15 10.44 -7.53
N VAL A 159 1.23 10.14 -8.27
CA VAL A 159 2.25 9.21 -7.77
C VAL A 159 2.96 9.80 -6.54
N PRO A 160 3.36 8.96 -5.56
CA PRO A 160 3.82 9.42 -4.25
C PRO A 160 4.95 10.45 -4.29
N GLU A 161 5.95 10.25 -5.16
CA GLU A 161 7.10 11.14 -5.25
C GLU A 161 6.70 12.52 -5.78
N PHE A 162 5.78 12.57 -6.74
CA PHE A 162 5.25 13.82 -7.29
C PHE A 162 4.41 14.55 -6.25
N GLU A 163 3.51 13.82 -5.59
CA GLU A 163 2.65 14.35 -4.53
C GLU A 163 3.47 14.94 -3.38
N GLN A 164 4.47 14.20 -2.91
CA GLN A 164 5.35 14.67 -1.85
C GLN A 164 6.02 16.00 -2.23
N ALA A 165 6.53 16.12 -3.46
CA ALA A 165 7.17 17.34 -3.92
C ALA A 165 6.19 18.52 -3.99
N VAL A 166 4.97 18.31 -4.52
CA VAL A 166 3.94 19.36 -4.61
C VAL A 166 3.56 19.87 -3.22
N PHE A 167 3.24 18.96 -2.29
CA PHE A 167 2.78 19.34 -0.95
C PHE A 167 3.90 19.78 0.00
N SER A 168 5.17 19.62 -0.37
CA SER A 168 6.32 20.21 0.34
C SER A 168 6.80 21.54 -0.24
N THR A 169 6.26 21.95 -1.40
CA THR A 169 6.59 23.21 -2.06
C THR A 169 5.54 24.27 -1.72
N ASP A 170 5.99 25.48 -1.38
CA ASP A 170 5.09 26.59 -1.07
C ASP A 170 4.32 27.07 -2.30
N ALA A 171 3.10 27.61 -2.08
CA ALA A 171 2.31 28.22 -3.13
C ALA A 171 3.06 29.34 -3.83
N GLY A 172 2.96 29.40 -5.14
CA GLY A 172 3.69 30.34 -5.99
C GLY A 172 5.14 29.96 -6.28
N GLN A 173 5.64 28.84 -5.75
CA GLN A 173 7.04 28.44 -5.90
C GLN A 173 7.22 27.27 -6.88
N ILE A 174 8.47 27.08 -7.29
CA ILE A 174 8.94 25.96 -8.11
C ILE A 174 9.68 24.99 -7.17
N ALA A 175 9.43 23.70 -7.31
CA ALA A 175 10.17 22.68 -6.56
C ALA A 175 11.69 22.87 -6.78
N PRO A 176 12.49 22.87 -5.71
CA PRO A 176 13.92 23.23 -5.82
C PRO A 176 14.72 22.25 -6.67
N ASP A 177 14.29 21.00 -6.74
CA ASP A 177 15.00 19.93 -7.42
C ASP A 177 14.09 19.22 -8.42
N LEU A 178 14.71 18.49 -9.37
CA LEU A 178 13.98 17.58 -10.25
C LEU A 178 13.34 16.43 -9.43
N VAL A 179 12.09 16.16 -9.71
CA VAL A 179 11.36 15.04 -9.10
C VAL A 179 11.38 13.86 -10.06
N GLN A 180 12.00 12.76 -9.63
CA GLN A 180 12.04 11.54 -10.43
C GLN A 180 10.88 10.62 -10.05
N THR A 181 10.14 10.16 -11.06
CA THR A 181 9.08 9.16 -10.92
C THR A 181 9.29 8.04 -11.95
N GLN A 182 8.42 7.03 -11.95
CA GLN A 182 8.43 6.00 -12.99
C GLN A 182 8.23 6.54 -14.43
N PHE A 183 7.67 7.76 -14.59
CA PHE A 183 7.43 8.39 -15.90
C PHE A 183 8.60 9.21 -16.41
N GLY A 184 9.47 9.69 -15.53
CA GLY A 184 10.57 10.58 -15.90
C GLY A 184 10.96 11.59 -14.83
N TYR A 185 11.65 12.64 -15.30
CA TYR A 185 12.02 13.78 -14.47
C TYR A 185 10.98 14.88 -14.64
N HIS A 186 10.49 15.39 -13.53
CA HIS A 186 9.50 16.46 -13.50
C HIS A 186 10.11 17.74 -12.94
N ILE A 187 9.80 18.86 -13.58
CA ILE A 187 9.92 20.20 -13.02
C ILE A 187 8.51 20.58 -12.60
N ILE A 188 8.32 20.99 -11.35
CA ILE A 188 7.02 21.26 -10.77
C ILE A 188 6.92 22.71 -10.33
N GLN A 189 5.83 23.37 -10.69
CA GLN A 189 5.43 24.68 -10.19
C GLN A 189 4.11 24.53 -9.46
N VAL A 190 4.05 24.95 -8.20
CA VAL A 190 2.83 25.01 -7.38
C VAL A 190 2.25 26.41 -7.50
N GLN A 191 1.07 26.55 -8.08
CA GLN A 191 0.37 27.83 -8.17
C GLN A 191 -0.38 28.18 -6.90
N GLU A 192 -1.17 27.19 -6.41
CA GLU A 192 -2.00 27.35 -5.22
C GLU A 192 -1.88 26.11 -4.35
N ARG A 193 -1.98 26.30 -3.06
CA ARG A 193 -2.03 25.23 -2.09
C ARG A 193 -3.11 25.56 -1.07
N HIS A 194 -4.03 24.64 -0.91
CA HIS A 194 -5.07 24.70 0.11
C HIS A 194 -4.71 23.70 1.19
N GLU A 195 -4.42 24.22 2.37
CA GLU A 195 -4.22 23.37 3.54
C GLU A 195 -5.58 22.75 3.88
N GLY A 196 -5.64 21.42 3.83
CA GLY A 196 -6.84 20.70 4.25
C GLY A 196 -7.14 20.93 5.72
N GLY A 197 -8.38 20.75 6.08
CA GLY A 197 -8.79 20.74 7.47
C GLY A 197 -8.21 19.49 8.16
N LYS A 198 -7.53 19.66 9.31
CA LYS A 198 -7.17 18.54 10.16
C LYS A 198 -8.47 18.00 10.78
N VAL A 199 -8.79 16.74 10.47
CA VAL A 199 -9.92 16.06 11.13
C VAL A 199 -9.57 15.90 12.60
N SER A 200 -10.45 16.33 13.49
CA SER A 200 -10.17 16.27 14.91
C SER A 200 -10.10 14.81 15.40
N PHE A 201 -9.31 14.58 16.45
CA PHE A 201 -9.19 13.24 17.05
C PHE A 201 -10.56 12.70 17.49
N GLU A 202 -11.40 13.55 18.09
CA GLU A 202 -12.73 13.17 18.54
C GLU A 202 -13.65 12.68 17.41
N GLU A 203 -13.52 13.26 16.21
CA GLU A 203 -14.34 12.87 15.06
C GLU A 203 -13.94 11.49 14.50
N ILE A 204 -12.72 11.06 14.71
CA ILE A 204 -12.19 9.80 14.11
C ILE A 204 -11.87 8.73 15.14
N LYS A 205 -11.90 9.05 16.41
CA LYS A 205 -11.44 8.19 17.51
C LYS A 205 -11.98 6.76 17.40
N ASP A 206 -13.30 6.59 17.28
CA ASP A 206 -13.92 5.27 17.23
C ASP A 206 -13.48 4.46 16.00
N ARG A 207 -13.43 5.11 14.83
CA ARG A 207 -12.97 4.48 13.59
C ARG A 207 -11.50 4.13 13.64
N LEU A 208 -10.69 5.00 14.24
CA LEU A 208 -9.25 4.78 14.41
C LEU A 208 -9.01 3.62 15.36
N GLN A 209 -9.75 3.55 16.47
CA GLN A 209 -9.66 2.45 17.42
C GLN A 209 -10.03 1.11 16.77
N GLN A 210 -11.11 1.08 16.00
CA GLN A 210 -11.49 -0.12 15.25
C GLN A 210 -10.38 -0.52 14.25
N TYR A 211 -9.88 0.41 13.47
CA TYR A 211 -8.80 0.17 12.51
C TYR A 211 -7.54 -0.40 13.18
N LEU A 212 -7.12 0.17 14.31
CA LEU A 212 -5.94 -0.30 15.03
C LEU A 212 -6.17 -1.67 15.69
N ASN A 213 -7.37 -1.95 16.20
CA ASN A 213 -7.76 -3.27 16.69
C ASN A 213 -7.72 -4.32 15.57
N ASP A 214 -8.26 -3.99 14.40
CA ASP A 214 -8.23 -4.89 13.24
C ASP A 214 -6.79 -5.16 12.79
N MET A 215 -5.93 -4.14 12.77
CA MET A 215 -4.51 -4.30 12.48
C MET A 215 -3.80 -5.19 13.52
N ALA A 216 -4.08 -4.99 14.80
CA ALA A 216 -3.49 -5.79 15.86
C ALA A 216 -3.96 -7.26 15.76
N GLY A 217 -5.25 -7.49 15.51
CA GLY A 217 -5.82 -8.79 15.27
C GLY A 217 -5.19 -9.51 14.08
N ASN A 218 -5.09 -8.84 12.94
CA ASN A 218 -4.46 -9.40 11.74
C ASN A 218 -2.99 -9.77 11.98
N LYS A 219 -2.25 -8.90 12.66
CA LYS A 219 -0.84 -9.17 13.02
C LYS A 219 -0.71 -10.37 13.95
N ALA A 220 -1.57 -10.47 14.96
CA ALA A 220 -1.57 -11.60 15.88
C ALA A 220 -1.94 -12.92 15.16
N MET A 221 -2.93 -12.87 14.26
CA MET A 221 -3.32 -14.01 13.42
C MET A 221 -2.16 -14.48 12.54
N GLN A 222 -1.49 -13.57 11.82
CA GLN A 222 -0.33 -13.93 10.99
C GLN A 222 0.79 -14.55 11.81
N ALA A 223 1.09 -13.96 12.98
CA ALA A 223 2.11 -14.51 13.88
C ALA A 223 1.74 -15.91 14.38
N TYR A 224 0.47 -16.11 14.74
CA TYR A 224 -0.04 -17.42 15.20
C TYR A 224 0.03 -18.48 14.10
N LEU A 225 -0.45 -18.16 12.90
CA LEU A 225 -0.36 -19.06 11.75
C LEU A 225 1.08 -19.36 11.39
N GLY A 226 1.96 -18.36 11.43
CA GLY A 226 3.40 -18.55 11.20
C GLY A 226 4.04 -19.52 12.20
N GLN A 227 3.63 -19.47 13.47
CA GLN A 227 4.10 -20.43 14.48
C GLN A 227 3.59 -21.85 14.19
N LEU A 228 2.34 -22.02 13.80
CA LEU A 228 1.80 -23.34 13.44
C LEU A 228 2.52 -23.93 12.22
N VAL A 229 2.76 -23.12 11.18
CA VAL A 229 3.51 -23.55 9.99
C VAL A 229 4.95 -23.92 10.34
N ALA A 230 5.64 -23.12 11.16
CA ALA A 230 7.02 -23.38 11.57
C ALA A 230 7.18 -24.67 12.41
N ALA A 231 6.16 -25.03 13.17
CA ALA A 231 6.14 -26.26 13.98
C ALA A 231 5.70 -27.51 13.21
N ALA A 232 5.13 -27.35 12.01
CA ALA A 232 4.55 -28.45 11.24
C ALA A 232 5.54 -29.12 10.30
N GLN A 233 5.31 -30.41 10.04
CA GLN A 233 5.95 -31.16 8.94
C GLN A 233 5.03 -31.07 7.70
N ILE A 234 5.39 -30.22 6.73
CA ILE A 234 4.67 -30.06 5.47
C ILE A 234 5.50 -30.70 4.36
N GLU A 235 4.91 -31.68 3.68
CA GLU A 235 5.54 -32.41 2.58
C GLU A 235 4.82 -32.08 1.26
N GLY A 236 5.56 -32.00 0.18
CA GLY A 236 5.02 -31.78 -1.18
C GLY A 236 4.61 -30.34 -1.51
N TYR A 237 4.74 -29.39 -0.57
CA TYR A 237 4.48 -27.98 -0.79
C TYR A 237 5.37 -27.11 0.11
N ALA A 238 5.86 -26.01 -0.44
CA ALA A 238 6.63 -25.00 0.31
C ALA A 238 5.72 -23.81 0.63
N MET A 239 5.36 -23.67 1.91
CA MET A 239 4.57 -22.51 2.37
C MET A 239 5.36 -21.22 2.17
N PRO A 240 4.79 -20.19 1.57
CA PRO A 240 5.37 -18.86 1.57
C PRO A 240 5.43 -18.28 3.00
N ALA A 241 6.24 -17.24 3.20
CA ALA A 241 6.19 -16.45 4.44
C ALA A 241 4.80 -15.78 4.57
N LEU A 242 4.19 -15.91 5.74
CA LEU A 242 2.88 -15.35 6.07
C LEU A 242 3.00 -13.89 6.50
#